data_d8a728ada10ec3969cbde9d9a482539e
#
_entry.id   d8a728ada10ec3969cbde9d9a482539e
#
_cell.length_a   1.000
_cell.length_b   1.000
_cell.length_c   1.000
_cell.angle_alpha   90.00
_cell.angle_beta   90.00
_cell.angle_gamma   90.00
#
_symmetry.space_group_name_H-M   'P 1'
#
loop_
_entity.id
_entity.type
_entity.pdbx_description
1 polymer ?
#
loop_
_entity_poly.entity_id
_entity_poly.type
_entity_poly.pdbx_seq_one_letter_code
_entity_poly.pdbx_strand_id
1 'polypeptide(L)'
;MIERRLTRSTVVRGGLALAAGGTALAAWPRETISARSAKQDAEILKFALVVEDLQSAFYAAALDKGALDGELLEYAQVVAEHEKAHADHIRTALGSDAPVAPNFDFGDSVGSPESFATTAIKLEDLGLSAYNGAAPGLTSGALADAARIVSVEARHISWIRDIVGKIPAPRPTDKAISAKQAQAAIQATGFVR
;
A
#
# COMPACT_ATOMS: atom_id res chain seq x y z
N MET A 1 -8.41 -20.33 -42.83
CA MET A 1 -8.44 -19.71 -41.50
C MET A 1 -7.56 -18.47 -41.57
N ILE A 2 -8.15 -17.27 -41.66
CA ILE A 2 -7.43 -16.01 -41.84
C ILE A 2 -7.40 -15.32 -40.48
N GLU A 3 -6.24 -15.35 -39.83
CA GLU A 3 -6.00 -14.53 -38.61
C GLU A 3 -5.97 -13.05 -39.00
N ARG A 4 -6.99 -12.29 -38.61
CA ARG A 4 -6.98 -10.83 -38.66
C ARG A 4 -6.17 -10.29 -37.49
N ARG A 5 -4.93 -9.88 -37.77
CA ARG A 5 -4.16 -9.06 -36.80
C ARG A 5 -4.81 -7.67 -36.71
N LEU A 6 -5.33 -7.35 -35.52
CA LEU A 6 -5.79 -5.99 -35.21
C LEU A 6 -4.59 -5.05 -35.11
N THR A 7 -4.53 -4.02 -35.92
CA THR A 7 -3.48 -3.00 -35.85
C THR A 7 -3.89 -1.89 -34.88
N ARG A 8 -2.90 -1.21 -34.31
CA ARG A 8 -3.12 -0.10 -33.35
C ARG A 8 -4.03 1.00 -33.89
N SER A 9 -4.09 1.21 -35.21
CA SER A 9 -4.94 2.20 -35.86
C SER A 9 -6.44 1.82 -35.89
N THR A 10 -6.77 0.53 -35.70
CA THR A 10 -8.17 0.07 -35.70
C THR A 10 -8.84 0.31 -34.32
N VAL A 11 -8.04 0.37 -33.26
CA VAL A 11 -8.55 0.61 -31.89
C VAL A 11 -8.90 2.10 -31.66
N VAL A 12 -8.18 3.01 -32.32
CA VAL A 12 -8.39 4.47 -32.14
C VAL A 12 -9.60 5.01 -32.92
N ARG A 13 -10.07 4.32 -33.98
CA ARG A 13 -11.20 4.78 -34.79
C ARG A 13 -12.59 4.28 -34.39
N GLY A 14 -12.64 3.38 -33.39
CA GLY A 14 -13.91 2.85 -32.85
C GLY A 14 -14.54 3.67 -31.70
N GLY A 15 -13.96 4.80 -31.33
CA GLY A 15 -14.32 5.53 -30.11
C GLY A 15 -15.12 6.82 -30.26
N LEU A 16 -15.84 7.05 -31.38
CA LEU A 16 -16.62 8.29 -31.55
C LEU A 16 -17.93 8.04 -32.27
N ALA A 17 -18.86 7.41 -31.58
CA ALA A 17 -20.28 7.51 -31.85
C ALA A 17 -21.05 7.23 -30.55
N LEU A 18 -21.05 8.18 -29.62
CA LEU A 18 -22.04 8.25 -28.55
C LEU A 18 -23.04 9.33 -28.93
N ALA A 19 -24.16 8.84 -29.47
CA ALA A 19 -25.35 9.62 -29.70
C ALA A 19 -25.86 10.25 -28.41
N ALA A 20 -26.40 11.45 -28.52
CA ALA A 20 -27.08 12.20 -27.50
C ALA A 20 -28.22 11.39 -26.85
N GLY A 21 -27.95 10.81 -25.73
CA GLY A 21 -28.92 10.28 -24.78
C GLY A 21 -28.56 10.85 -23.42
N GLY A 22 -29.30 11.88 -22.98
CA GLY A 22 -29.10 12.51 -21.67
C GLY A 22 -29.40 11.53 -20.55
N THR A 23 -28.40 10.80 -20.09
CA THR A 23 -28.41 10.20 -18.76
C THR A 23 -27.75 11.20 -17.83
N ALA A 24 -28.55 11.74 -16.91
CA ALA A 24 -28.04 12.49 -15.79
C ALA A 24 -26.93 11.65 -15.15
N LEU A 25 -25.66 12.08 -15.32
CA LEU A 25 -24.59 11.66 -14.46
C LEU A 25 -25.07 12.06 -13.06
N ALA A 26 -25.53 11.09 -12.26
CA ALA A 26 -25.80 11.29 -10.86
C ALA A 26 -24.56 12.00 -10.31
N ALA A 27 -24.73 13.24 -9.90
CA ALA A 27 -23.65 14.01 -9.30
C ALA A 27 -23.20 13.19 -8.09
N TRP A 28 -22.02 12.61 -8.18
CA TRP A 28 -21.37 12.02 -7.02
C TRP A 28 -21.40 13.08 -5.94
N PRO A 29 -21.84 12.76 -4.71
CA PRO A 29 -21.84 13.73 -3.64
C PRO A 29 -20.42 14.29 -3.56
N ARG A 30 -20.26 15.57 -3.93
CA ARG A 30 -19.08 16.32 -3.59
C ARG A 30 -19.18 16.55 -2.10
N GLU A 31 -18.64 15.63 -1.31
CA GLU A 31 -18.29 15.97 0.05
C GLU A 31 -17.47 17.26 -0.03
N THR A 32 -17.87 18.26 0.75
CA THR A 32 -17.13 19.50 0.89
C THR A 32 -15.74 19.12 1.38
N ILE A 33 -14.81 19.05 0.43
CA ILE A 33 -13.41 18.78 0.74
C ILE A 33 -12.97 19.98 1.57
N SER A 34 -12.88 19.80 2.89
CA SER A 34 -12.22 20.74 3.78
C SER A 34 -10.88 21.09 3.15
N ALA A 35 -10.51 22.37 3.14
CA ALA A 35 -9.29 22.80 2.47
C ALA A 35 -8.11 21.99 3.01
N ARG A 36 -7.57 21.11 2.17
CA ARG A 36 -6.41 20.27 2.48
C ARG A 36 -5.25 21.19 2.82
N SER A 37 -4.51 20.88 3.86
CA SER A 37 -3.44 21.73 4.36
C SER A 37 -2.16 20.95 4.64
N ALA A 38 -1.02 21.62 4.60
CA ALA A 38 0.27 21.03 4.97
C ALA A 38 0.26 20.47 6.41
N LYS A 39 -0.52 21.06 7.32
CA LYS A 39 -0.68 20.53 8.67
C LYS A 39 -1.40 19.18 8.66
N GLN A 40 -2.42 19.04 7.83
CA GLN A 40 -3.15 17.77 7.68
C GLN A 40 -2.27 16.73 7.00
N ASP A 41 -1.50 17.12 5.98
CA ASP A 41 -0.52 16.22 5.36
C ASP A 41 0.47 15.69 6.40
N ALA A 42 1.02 16.57 7.27
CA ALA A 42 1.94 16.15 8.31
C ALA A 42 1.32 15.12 9.28
N GLU A 43 0.07 15.28 9.70
CA GLU A 43 -0.60 14.31 10.58
C GLU A 43 -0.83 12.96 9.86
N ILE A 44 -1.19 12.98 8.58
CA ILE A 44 -1.32 11.77 7.77
C ILE A 44 0.03 11.08 7.60
N LEU A 45 1.08 11.85 7.27
CA LEU A 45 2.43 11.32 7.09
C LEU A 45 3.02 10.75 8.38
N LYS A 46 2.76 11.35 9.55
CA LYS A 46 3.17 10.78 10.85
C LYS A 46 2.55 9.40 11.07
N PHE A 47 1.27 9.25 10.72
CA PHE A 47 0.62 7.96 10.82
C PHE A 47 1.16 6.97 9.77
N ALA A 48 1.35 7.39 8.53
CA ALA A 48 1.95 6.55 7.49
C ALA A 48 3.34 6.06 7.92
N LEU A 49 4.17 6.94 8.51
CA LEU A 49 5.49 6.56 9.02
C LEU A 49 5.45 5.42 10.05
N VAL A 50 4.43 5.38 10.91
CA VAL A 50 4.28 4.27 11.87
C VAL A 50 3.99 2.95 11.14
N VAL A 51 3.23 2.98 10.05
CA VAL A 51 2.96 1.79 9.23
C VAL A 51 4.23 1.31 8.54
N GLU A 52 4.98 2.21 7.91
CA GLU A 52 6.25 1.88 7.25
C GLU A 52 7.31 1.37 8.24
N ASP A 53 7.41 2.01 9.42
CA ASP A 53 8.34 1.57 10.47
C ASP A 53 7.98 0.15 10.96
N LEU A 54 6.69 -0.18 11.07
CA LEU A 54 6.22 -1.52 11.41
C LEU A 54 6.61 -2.54 10.34
N GLN A 55 6.37 -2.24 9.05
CA GLN A 55 6.69 -3.13 7.93
C GLN A 55 8.21 -3.29 7.79
N SER A 56 8.96 -2.19 7.79
CA SER A 56 10.43 -2.22 7.74
C SER A 56 11.03 -3.07 8.86
N ALA A 57 10.55 -2.90 10.10
CA ALA A 57 11.00 -3.69 11.25
C ALA A 57 10.62 -5.18 11.12
N PHE A 58 9.44 -5.49 10.59
CA PHE A 58 8.98 -6.86 10.37
C PHE A 58 9.88 -7.60 9.39
N TYR A 59 10.17 -7.00 8.24
CA TYR A 59 11.05 -7.62 7.25
C TYR A 59 12.49 -7.75 7.75
N ALA A 60 13.01 -6.75 8.45
CA ALA A 60 14.32 -6.82 9.08
C ALA A 60 14.40 -7.98 10.09
N ALA A 61 13.40 -8.13 10.96
CA ALA A 61 13.33 -9.22 11.93
C ALA A 61 13.22 -10.61 11.25
N ALA A 62 12.49 -10.72 10.13
CA ALA A 62 12.37 -11.95 9.39
C ALA A 62 13.70 -12.36 8.74
N LEU A 63 14.45 -11.41 8.21
CA LEU A 63 15.78 -11.65 7.65
C LEU A 63 16.79 -12.04 8.73
N ASP A 64 16.78 -11.35 9.88
CA ASP A 64 17.64 -11.66 11.03
C ASP A 64 17.35 -13.05 11.61
N LYS A 65 16.08 -13.49 11.59
CA LYS A 65 15.68 -14.82 12.02
C LYS A 65 16.27 -15.94 11.16
N GLY A 66 16.50 -15.68 9.88
CA GLY A 66 17.13 -16.61 8.95
C GLY A 66 16.31 -17.87 8.66
N ALA A 67 14.98 -17.80 8.79
CA ALA A 67 14.06 -18.92 8.58
C ALA A 67 13.54 -19.03 7.14
N LEU A 68 13.88 -18.08 6.27
CA LEU A 68 13.39 -17.98 4.89
C LEU A 68 14.41 -18.55 3.90
N ASP A 69 13.91 -19.12 2.81
CA ASP A 69 14.70 -19.58 1.67
C ASP A 69 13.98 -19.29 0.34
N GLY A 70 14.66 -19.58 -0.78
CA GLY A 70 14.10 -19.47 -2.12
C GLY A 70 13.49 -18.09 -2.39
N GLU A 71 12.37 -18.07 -3.09
CA GLU A 71 11.68 -16.84 -3.51
C GLU A 71 11.12 -16.04 -2.33
N LEU A 72 10.77 -16.67 -1.20
CA LEU A 72 10.36 -15.95 0.00
C LEU A 72 11.50 -15.14 0.61
N LEU A 73 12.73 -15.66 0.56
CA LEU A 73 13.91 -14.91 1.01
C LEU A 73 14.19 -13.73 0.07
N GLU A 74 14.12 -13.94 -1.25
CA GLU A 74 14.29 -12.88 -2.24
C GLU A 74 13.24 -11.77 -2.04
N TYR A 75 11.97 -12.15 -1.90
CA TYR A 75 10.89 -11.24 -1.59
C TYR A 75 11.17 -10.43 -0.33
N ALA A 76 11.52 -11.08 0.78
CA ALA A 76 11.80 -10.42 2.04
C ALA A 76 12.95 -9.41 1.95
N GLN A 77 14.02 -9.75 1.21
CA GLN A 77 15.17 -8.88 0.98
C GLN A 77 14.78 -7.62 0.20
N VAL A 78 14.09 -7.79 -0.92
CA VAL A 78 13.66 -6.68 -1.77
C VAL A 78 12.68 -5.77 -1.04
N VAL A 79 11.68 -6.35 -0.36
CA VAL A 79 10.66 -5.57 0.33
C VAL A 79 11.24 -4.87 1.55
N ALA A 80 12.16 -5.47 2.29
CA ALA A 80 12.86 -4.80 3.40
C ALA A 80 13.56 -3.50 2.96
N GLU A 81 14.21 -3.51 1.79
CA GLU A 81 14.83 -2.31 1.23
C GLU A 81 13.80 -1.25 0.83
N HIS A 82 12.67 -1.68 0.25
CA HIS A 82 11.60 -0.78 -0.15
C HIS A 82 10.93 -0.12 1.05
N GLU A 83 10.54 -0.90 2.08
CA GLU A 83 9.89 -0.37 3.28
C GLU A 83 10.80 0.60 4.04
N LYS A 84 12.10 0.26 4.13
CA LYS A 84 13.07 1.19 4.67
C LYS A 84 13.14 2.49 3.87
N ALA A 85 13.13 2.42 2.55
CA ALA A 85 13.17 3.60 1.69
C ALA A 85 11.89 4.43 1.79
N HIS A 86 10.71 3.79 1.91
CA HIS A 86 9.44 4.45 2.15
C HIS A 86 9.46 5.21 3.49
N ALA A 87 9.85 4.54 4.58
CA ALA A 87 9.98 5.17 5.90
C ALA A 87 10.96 6.35 5.88
N ASP A 88 12.13 6.21 5.25
CA ASP A 88 13.15 7.25 5.15
C ASP A 88 12.64 8.45 4.32
N HIS A 89 11.88 8.20 3.24
CA HIS A 89 11.25 9.25 2.44
C HIS A 89 10.26 10.08 3.26
N ILE A 90 9.34 9.40 3.98
CA ILE A 90 8.36 10.09 4.82
C ILE A 90 9.05 10.82 5.98
N ARG A 91 10.04 10.22 6.59
CA ARG A 91 10.82 10.84 7.67
C ARG A 91 11.51 12.12 7.20
N THR A 92 12.06 12.08 5.99
CA THR A 92 12.67 13.26 5.35
C THR A 92 11.63 14.35 5.09
N ALA A 93 10.44 14.00 4.62
CA ALA A 93 9.35 14.96 4.40
C ALA A 93 8.84 15.61 5.70
N LEU A 94 8.84 14.87 6.80
CA LEU A 94 8.44 15.35 8.12
C LEU A 94 9.53 16.18 8.83
N GLY A 95 10.81 15.94 8.51
CA GLY A 95 11.93 16.61 9.15
C GLY A 95 11.94 16.40 10.67
N SER A 96 12.00 17.48 11.44
CA SER A 96 11.99 17.45 12.91
C SER A 96 10.66 16.97 13.52
N ASP A 97 9.59 16.95 12.74
CA ASP A 97 8.26 16.51 13.20
C ASP A 97 8.05 15.00 13.10
N ALA A 98 9.04 14.27 12.56
CA ALA A 98 8.98 12.82 12.44
C ALA A 98 8.96 12.16 13.84
N PRO A 99 7.95 11.32 14.14
CA PRO A 99 7.92 10.60 15.40
C PRO A 99 9.06 9.58 15.48
N VAL A 100 9.42 9.23 16.70
CA VAL A 100 10.31 8.10 16.96
C VAL A 100 9.54 6.80 16.68
N ALA A 101 10.18 5.86 15.99
CA ALA A 101 9.57 4.56 15.72
C ALA A 101 9.25 3.84 17.05
N PRO A 102 8.09 3.20 17.18
CA PRO A 102 7.80 2.31 18.30
C PRO A 102 8.77 1.13 18.35
N ASN A 103 8.86 0.48 19.50
CA ASN A 103 9.48 -0.82 19.59
C ASN A 103 8.50 -1.90 19.12
N PHE A 104 9.00 -2.88 18.37
CA PHE A 104 8.19 -3.98 17.87
C PHE A 104 8.73 -5.33 18.34
N ASP A 105 7.80 -6.27 18.55
CA ASP A 105 8.10 -7.66 18.86
C ASP A 105 7.18 -8.55 18.01
N PHE A 106 7.78 -9.29 17.08
CA PHE A 106 7.04 -10.11 16.11
C PHE A 106 6.86 -11.57 16.54
N GLY A 107 7.54 -11.98 17.62
CA GLY A 107 7.42 -13.33 18.18
C GLY A 107 7.57 -14.41 17.10
N ASP A 108 6.59 -15.32 17.07
CA ASP A 108 6.57 -16.44 16.15
C ASP A 108 6.16 -16.06 14.70
N SER A 109 5.76 -14.82 14.47
CA SER A 109 5.32 -14.36 13.13
C SER A 109 6.45 -14.36 12.09
N VAL A 110 7.70 -14.38 12.54
CA VAL A 110 8.90 -14.47 11.70
C VAL A 110 9.63 -15.82 11.85
N GLY A 111 9.03 -16.78 12.58
CA GLY A 111 9.66 -18.04 12.96
C GLY A 111 9.67 -19.11 11.87
N SER A 112 8.84 -18.99 10.84
CA SER A 112 8.75 -19.94 9.73
C SER A 112 8.31 -19.27 8.43
N PRO A 113 8.57 -19.88 7.25
CA PRO A 113 8.07 -19.38 5.97
C PRO A 113 6.56 -19.16 5.94
N GLU A 114 5.77 -20.04 6.53
CA GLU A 114 4.32 -19.96 6.55
C GLU A 114 3.81 -18.80 7.44
N SER A 115 4.35 -18.65 8.66
CA SER A 115 3.97 -17.57 9.56
C SER A 115 4.40 -16.21 9.01
N PHE A 116 5.59 -16.13 8.42
CA PHE A 116 6.08 -14.95 7.72
C PHE A 116 5.13 -14.55 6.59
N ALA A 117 4.87 -15.44 5.64
CA ALA A 117 4.03 -15.12 4.47
C ALA A 117 2.60 -14.71 4.87
N THR A 118 2.04 -15.37 5.88
CA THR A 118 0.71 -15.03 6.41
C THR A 118 0.70 -13.63 7.01
N THR A 119 1.75 -13.26 7.73
CA THR A 119 1.88 -11.96 8.38
C THR A 119 2.22 -10.87 7.37
N ALA A 120 3.14 -11.15 6.43
CA ALA A 120 3.48 -10.23 5.35
C ALA A 120 2.22 -9.81 4.57
N ILE A 121 1.39 -10.77 4.11
CA ILE A 121 0.13 -10.46 3.41
C ILE A 121 -0.77 -9.53 4.25
N LYS A 122 -0.84 -9.72 5.56
CA LYS A 122 -1.68 -8.87 6.43
C LYS A 122 -1.12 -7.46 6.57
N LEU A 123 0.19 -7.32 6.71
CA LEU A 123 0.84 -6.02 6.86
C LEU A 123 0.81 -5.23 5.55
N GLU A 124 1.06 -5.88 4.41
CA GLU A 124 0.95 -5.25 3.10
C GLU A 124 -0.51 -4.81 2.79
N ASP A 125 -1.51 -5.69 3.05
CA ASP A 125 -2.93 -5.31 2.91
C ASP A 125 -3.31 -4.14 3.82
N LEU A 126 -2.72 -4.06 5.01
CA LEU A 126 -2.94 -2.96 5.94
C LEU A 126 -2.34 -1.65 5.40
N GLY A 127 -1.08 -1.66 4.99
CA GLY A 127 -0.39 -0.50 4.42
C GLY A 127 -1.12 0.06 3.22
N LEU A 128 -1.35 -0.78 2.20
CA LEU A 128 -2.10 -0.41 1.00
C LEU A 128 -3.48 0.18 1.32
N SER A 129 -4.24 -0.46 2.23
CA SER A 129 -5.58 0.01 2.61
C SER A 129 -5.55 1.34 3.38
N ALA A 130 -4.54 1.55 4.22
CA ALA A 130 -4.33 2.78 4.98
C ALA A 130 -3.99 3.95 4.06
N TYR A 131 -3.09 3.78 3.10
CA TYR A 131 -2.77 4.79 2.08
C TYR A 131 -3.99 5.17 1.26
N ASN A 132 -4.74 4.19 0.76
CA ASN A 132 -5.97 4.44 0.01
C ASN A 132 -7.00 5.23 0.83
N GLY A 133 -7.11 4.94 2.12
CA GLY A 133 -7.99 5.67 3.04
C GLY A 133 -7.54 7.08 3.36
N ALA A 134 -6.23 7.32 3.39
CA ALA A 134 -5.64 8.63 3.66
C ALA A 134 -5.64 9.56 2.43
N ALA A 135 -5.57 8.99 1.22
CA ALA A 135 -5.44 9.72 -0.04
C ALA A 135 -6.41 10.91 -0.21
N PRO A 136 -7.72 10.80 0.13
CA PRO A 136 -8.64 11.94 0.02
C PRO A 136 -8.29 13.13 0.92
N GLY A 137 -7.49 12.92 1.98
CA GLY A 137 -7.07 13.96 2.92
C GLY A 137 -5.81 14.72 2.52
N LEU A 138 -5.04 14.21 1.57
CA LEU A 138 -3.76 14.78 1.18
C LEU A 138 -3.89 15.96 0.20
N THR A 139 -3.01 16.95 0.30
CA THR A 139 -2.83 17.95 -0.77
C THR A 139 -2.35 17.29 -2.05
N SER A 140 -2.45 17.99 -3.19
CA SER A 140 -2.05 17.41 -4.48
C SER A 140 -0.57 17.00 -4.55
N GLY A 141 0.32 17.72 -3.85
CA GLY A 141 1.73 17.38 -3.77
C GLY A 141 1.96 16.10 -2.97
N ALA A 142 1.45 16.06 -1.73
CA ALA A 142 1.56 14.88 -0.87
C ALA A 142 0.86 13.66 -1.45
N LEU A 143 -0.26 13.85 -2.16
CA LEU A 143 -0.95 12.77 -2.87
C LEU A 143 -0.10 12.19 -4.00
N ALA A 144 0.60 13.04 -4.76
CA ALA A 144 1.46 12.57 -5.84
C ALA A 144 2.63 11.71 -5.30
N ASP A 145 3.20 12.09 -4.16
CA ASP A 145 4.26 11.31 -3.51
C ASP A 145 3.71 10.00 -2.93
N ALA A 146 2.58 10.04 -2.22
CA ALA A 146 1.92 8.85 -1.69
C ALA A 146 1.53 7.86 -2.79
N ALA A 147 1.08 8.33 -3.96
CA ALA A 147 0.71 7.48 -5.09
C ALA A 147 1.90 6.66 -5.63
N ARG A 148 3.13 7.17 -5.51
CA ARG A 148 4.35 6.45 -5.91
C ARG A 148 4.64 5.28 -4.96
N ILE A 149 4.43 5.46 -3.66
CA ILE A 149 4.54 4.40 -2.65
C ILE A 149 3.43 3.37 -2.86
N VAL A 150 2.17 3.79 -2.88
CA VAL A 150 1.00 2.91 -3.05
C VAL A 150 1.11 1.97 -4.24
N SER A 151 1.68 2.44 -5.34
CA SER A 151 1.89 1.60 -6.53
C SER A 151 2.94 0.51 -6.31
N VAL A 152 3.85 0.68 -5.37
CA VAL A 152 4.84 -0.34 -4.96
C VAL A 152 4.20 -1.32 -3.98
N GLU A 153 3.48 -0.81 -2.97
CA GLU A 153 2.70 -1.62 -2.01
C GLU A 153 1.80 -2.65 -2.71
N ALA A 154 1.05 -2.20 -3.72
CA ALA A 154 0.19 -3.09 -4.51
C ALA A 154 0.98 -4.21 -5.21
N ARG A 155 2.24 -3.99 -5.57
CA ARG A 155 3.11 -5.01 -6.15
C ARG A 155 3.67 -5.96 -5.09
N HIS A 156 4.03 -5.46 -3.90
CA HIS A 156 4.48 -6.29 -2.79
C HIS A 156 3.42 -7.33 -2.45
N ILE A 157 2.18 -6.90 -2.23
CA ILE A 157 1.11 -7.84 -1.87
C ILE A 157 0.75 -8.80 -3.02
N SER A 158 0.86 -8.34 -4.26
CA SER A 158 0.64 -9.22 -5.41
C SER A 158 1.71 -10.31 -5.49
N TRP A 159 2.98 -9.94 -5.27
CA TRP A 159 4.09 -10.88 -5.32
C TRP A 159 4.02 -11.92 -4.20
N ILE A 160 3.86 -11.50 -2.94
CA ILE A 160 3.74 -12.48 -1.85
C ILE A 160 2.54 -13.42 -2.00
N ARG A 161 1.42 -12.94 -2.56
CA ARG A 161 0.28 -13.79 -2.86
C ARG A 161 0.60 -14.83 -3.92
N ASP A 162 1.32 -14.45 -4.96
CA ASP A 162 1.75 -15.36 -6.03
C ASP A 162 2.66 -16.46 -5.50
N ILE A 163 3.68 -16.10 -4.73
CA ILE A 163 4.62 -17.04 -4.09
C ILE A 163 3.87 -18.14 -3.31
N VAL A 164 2.81 -17.77 -2.59
CA VAL A 164 2.04 -18.73 -1.78
C VAL A 164 0.84 -19.35 -2.52
N GLY A 165 0.78 -19.21 -3.84
CA GLY A 165 -0.26 -19.82 -4.69
C GLY A 165 -1.64 -19.18 -4.55
N LYS A 166 -1.74 -17.94 -4.09
CA LYS A 166 -2.99 -17.16 -4.03
C LYS A 166 -3.14 -16.29 -5.26
N ILE A 167 -4.37 -15.87 -5.57
CA ILE A 167 -4.63 -14.91 -6.64
C ILE A 167 -3.95 -13.58 -6.29
N PRO A 168 -3.01 -13.08 -7.12
CA PRO A 168 -2.28 -11.83 -6.84
C PRO A 168 -3.19 -10.61 -6.68
N ALA A 169 -4.17 -10.46 -7.57
CA ALA A 169 -5.15 -9.38 -7.56
C ALA A 169 -6.58 -9.92 -7.47
N PRO A 170 -7.06 -10.31 -6.28
CA PRO A 170 -8.36 -10.99 -6.13
C PRO A 170 -9.57 -10.05 -6.26
N ARG A 171 -9.36 -8.75 -6.31
CA ARG A 171 -10.40 -7.72 -6.41
C ARG A 171 -10.06 -6.71 -7.51
N PRO A 172 -11.07 -6.10 -8.15
CA PRO A 172 -10.84 -5.07 -9.17
C PRO A 172 -10.38 -3.73 -8.59
N THR A 173 -10.55 -3.50 -7.29
CA THR A 173 -10.12 -2.31 -6.55
C THR A 173 -9.65 -2.71 -5.16
N ASP A 174 -8.68 -1.97 -4.62
CA ASP A 174 -8.20 -2.20 -3.27
C ASP A 174 -9.11 -1.55 -2.22
N LYS A 175 -8.99 -2.01 -0.98
CA LYS A 175 -9.72 -1.43 0.14
C LYS A 175 -9.15 -0.07 0.50
N ALA A 176 -10.01 0.74 1.11
CA ALA A 176 -9.63 1.96 1.81
C ALA A 176 -10.17 1.87 3.24
N ILE A 177 -9.31 2.13 4.23
CA ILE A 177 -9.67 2.14 5.64
C ILE A 177 -9.26 3.47 6.28
N SER A 178 -10.03 3.94 7.24
CA SER A 178 -9.70 5.15 7.98
C SER A 178 -8.46 4.96 8.86
N ALA A 179 -7.78 6.04 9.21
CA ALA A 179 -6.63 6.01 10.14
C ALA A 179 -6.99 5.33 11.47
N LYS A 180 -8.21 5.55 11.99
CA LYS A 180 -8.70 4.87 13.21
C LYS A 180 -8.77 3.35 13.03
N GLN A 181 -9.26 2.87 11.90
CA GLN A 181 -9.33 1.43 11.61
C GLN A 181 -7.94 0.83 11.42
N ALA A 182 -7.05 1.53 10.73
CA ALA A 182 -5.67 1.09 10.55
C ALA A 182 -4.92 1.06 11.90
N GLN A 183 -5.07 2.06 12.74
CA GLN A 183 -4.50 2.07 14.08
C GLN A 183 -5.01 0.90 14.94
N ALA A 184 -6.31 0.62 14.90
CA ALA A 184 -6.89 -0.52 15.61
C ALA A 184 -6.34 -1.85 15.06
N ALA A 185 -6.13 -1.96 13.75
CA ALA A 185 -5.53 -3.15 13.14
C ALA A 185 -4.06 -3.33 13.57
N ILE A 186 -3.26 -2.25 13.64
CA ILE A 186 -1.89 -2.29 14.18
C ILE A 186 -1.89 -2.78 15.63
N GLN A 187 -2.74 -2.21 16.48
CA GLN A 187 -2.85 -2.62 17.87
C GLN A 187 -3.27 -4.09 18.02
N ALA A 188 -4.19 -4.55 17.17
CA ALA A 188 -4.66 -5.94 17.17
C ALA A 188 -3.59 -6.95 16.73
N THR A 189 -2.49 -6.52 16.10
CA THR A 189 -1.34 -7.40 15.82
C THR A 189 -0.62 -7.84 17.10
N GLY A 190 -0.65 -7.01 18.15
CA GLY A 190 0.11 -7.22 19.37
C GLY A 190 1.63 -7.00 19.20
N PHE A 191 2.07 -6.42 18.08
CA PHE A 191 3.51 -6.24 17.80
C PHE A 191 4.10 -4.99 18.46
N VAL A 192 3.31 -3.95 18.72
CA VAL A 192 3.77 -2.71 19.36
C VAL A 192 3.99 -2.93 20.85
N ARG A 193 5.16 -2.51 21.36
CA ARG A 193 5.58 -2.61 22.78
C ARG A 193 5.68 -1.24 23.42
#